data_9ac83ee14eed0ed5058fe34ffac27df0
#
_entry.id   9ac83ee14eed0ed5058fe34ffac27df0
#
_cell.length_a   1.000
_cell.length_b   1.000
_cell.length_c   1.000
_cell.angle_alpha   90.00
_cell.angle_beta   90.00
_cell.angle_gamma   90.00
#
_symmetry.space_group_name_H-M   'P 1'
#
loop_
_entity.id
_entity.type
_entity.pdbx_description
1 polymer ?
#
loop_
_entity_poly.entity_id
_entity_poly.type
_entity_poly.pdbx_seq_one_letter_code
_entity_poly.pdbx_strand_id
1 'polypeptide(L)'
;MKKISIITHRDMNEVNGSTARPRWQVDALQKHGFHDFQLVDKFDETKLKDVANTLVHAHQFSARLLDDQRYIIDIHGLEYEQSSNLSHEYPVYSWKKFAFMAKSSYYKKVESKLFQKADHLICSGEDILDRVKKFQNCTLVRNSVFLNDYLPTKCPNLQIALVGPFIPGTINFDGVHIIKKVIQELPDVQFVFIGKTDESFRSRLDYSNTKFLGIVDNYNEILRSCSVLFSPYPENARYLGSKNKFLEAAACQMPIVTTSSGAIDFRNDLLLIGDTTKELTDLIRSMKDENERNDLGKKLRSEIEQNYNADIEVKKIIKLYTEFSN
;
A
#
# COMPACT_ATOMS: atom_id res chain seq x y z
N MET A 1 -10.56 12.96 28.02
CA MET A 1 -9.55 12.47 27.06
C MET A 1 -8.89 13.68 26.42
N LYS A 2 -7.55 13.67 26.26
CA LYS A 2 -6.87 14.76 25.56
C LYS A 2 -7.33 14.80 24.09
N LYS A 3 -7.43 15.99 23.52
CA LYS A 3 -7.66 16.14 22.07
C LYS A 3 -6.53 15.45 21.30
N ILE A 4 -6.84 14.81 20.19
CA ILE A 4 -5.86 14.11 19.35
C ILE A 4 -5.49 15.01 18.17
N SER A 5 -4.21 15.04 17.82
CA SER A 5 -3.73 15.67 16.59
C SER A 5 -3.10 14.61 15.68
N ILE A 6 -3.74 14.35 14.54
CA ILE A 6 -3.21 13.45 13.51
C ILE A 6 -2.42 14.30 12.53
N ILE A 7 -1.12 14.04 12.40
CA ILE A 7 -0.22 14.84 11.57
C ILE A 7 0.32 14.00 10.41
N THR A 8 0.20 14.52 9.20
CA THR A 8 0.81 13.96 8.00
C THR A 8 1.47 15.05 7.15
N HIS A 9 2.61 14.74 6.54
CA HIS A 9 3.28 15.63 5.60
C HIS A 9 2.64 15.61 4.19
N ARG A 10 1.65 14.76 3.98
CA ARG A 10 0.98 14.58 2.69
C ARG A 10 -0.27 15.45 2.61
N ASP A 11 -0.58 15.86 1.38
CA ASP A 11 -1.86 16.49 1.08
C ASP A 11 -2.99 15.45 1.15
N MET A 12 -3.87 15.57 2.12
CA MET A 12 -4.99 14.64 2.28
C MET A 12 -6.06 14.76 1.19
N ASN A 13 -6.02 15.82 0.36
CA ASN A 13 -6.89 15.93 -0.82
C ASN A 13 -6.37 15.09 -2.00
N GLU A 14 -5.09 14.72 -2.00
CA GLU A 14 -4.55 13.83 -3.02
C GLU A 14 -4.93 12.37 -2.73
N VAL A 15 -5.46 11.66 -3.74
CA VAL A 15 -5.73 10.23 -3.67
C VAL A 15 -4.57 9.46 -4.27
N ASN A 16 -3.67 8.98 -3.42
CA ASN A 16 -2.52 8.16 -3.84
C ASN A 16 -2.12 7.17 -2.74
N GLY A 17 -1.19 6.26 -3.05
CA GLY A 17 -0.77 5.21 -2.10
C GLY A 17 -0.19 5.77 -0.78
N SER A 18 0.43 6.96 -0.80
CA SER A 18 1.03 7.54 0.40
C SER A 18 0.02 8.21 1.35
N THR A 19 -1.17 8.56 0.84
CA THR A 19 -2.28 9.12 1.64
C THR A 19 -3.29 8.06 2.05
N ALA A 20 -3.24 6.87 1.45
CA ALA A 20 -4.22 5.82 1.71
C ALA A 20 -4.30 5.43 3.19
N ARG A 21 -3.14 5.25 3.86
CA ARG A 21 -3.11 4.85 5.27
C ARG A 21 -3.69 5.90 6.23
N PRO A 22 -3.23 7.15 6.26
CA PRO A 22 -3.85 8.14 7.14
C PRO A 22 -5.33 8.37 6.78
N ARG A 23 -5.72 8.23 5.53
CA ARG A 23 -7.10 8.41 5.08
C ARG A 23 -8.03 7.35 5.67
N TRP A 24 -7.73 6.06 5.46
CA TRP A 24 -8.60 5.01 5.99
C TRP A 24 -8.69 5.06 7.53
N GLN A 25 -7.61 5.46 8.20
CA GLN A 25 -7.62 5.61 9.66
C GLN A 25 -8.55 6.74 10.11
N VAL A 26 -8.47 7.89 9.48
CA VAL A 26 -9.38 9.03 9.74
C VAL A 26 -10.83 8.65 9.49
N ASP A 27 -11.12 8.03 8.34
CA ASP A 27 -12.46 7.57 7.97
C ASP A 27 -12.99 6.53 8.97
N ALA A 28 -12.15 5.59 9.39
CA ALA A 28 -12.50 4.57 10.35
C ALA A 28 -12.76 5.15 11.75
N LEU A 29 -11.94 6.09 12.20
CA LEU A 29 -12.16 6.80 13.46
C LEU A 29 -13.52 7.51 13.46
N GLN A 30 -13.86 8.24 12.39
CA GLN A 30 -15.13 8.92 12.25
C GLN A 30 -16.32 7.96 12.21
N LYS A 31 -16.23 6.87 11.45
CA LYS A 31 -17.26 5.81 11.40
C LYS A 31 -17.52 5.18 12.77
N HIS A 32 -16.50 5.10 13.62
CA HIS A 32 -16.61 4.58 15.00
C HIS A 32 -16.96 5.64 16.04
N GLY A 33 -17.43 6.82 15.61
CA GLY A 33 -17.88 7.89 16.49
C GLY A 33 -16.77 8.66 17.19
N PHE A 34 -15.51 8.49 16.77
CA PHE A 34 -14.39 9.23 17.30
C PHE A 34 -14.18 10.50 16.48
N HIS A 35 -14.64 11.65 16.99
CA HIS A 35 -14.63 12.93 16.30
C HIS A 35 -13.72 13.98 16.97
N ASP A 36 -13.21 13.69 18.17
CA ASP A 36 -12.38 14.63 18.94
C ASP A 36 -10.91 14.58 18.50
N PHE A 37 -10.69 14.86 17.24
CA PHE A 37 -9.34 15.01 16.67
C PHE A 37 -9.29 16.15 15.67
N GLN A 38 -8.07 16.68 15.46
CA GLN A 38 -7.75 17.59 14.37
C GLN A 38 -6.78 16.91 13.41
N LEU A 39 -6.95 17.19 12.11
CA LEU A 39 -6.04 16.75 11.05
C LEU A 39 -5.14 17.90 10.64
N VAL A 40 -3.82 17.69 10.71
CA VAL A 40 -2.79 18.62 10.25
C VAL A 40 -2.08 17.98 9.08
N ASP A 41 -2.33 18.46 7.89
CA ASP A 41 -1.73 17.99 6.64
C ASP A 41 -0.84 19.07 6.00
N LYS A 42 -0.04 18.70 5.01
CA LYS A 42 0.84 19.60 4.25
C LYS A 42 1.76 20.50 5.10
N PHE A 43 2.07 20.09 6.33
CA PHE A 43 2.85 20.93 7.26
C PHE A 43 2.23 22.32 7.50
N ASP A 44 0.92 22.39 7.66
CA ASP A 44 0.25 23.63 8.02
C ASP A 44 0.78 24.17 9.36
N GLU A 45 1.75 25.09 9.28
CA GLU A 45 2.43 25.64 10.45
C GLU A 45 1.47 26.37 11.41
N THR A 46 0.35 26.87 10.89
CA THR A 46 -0.64 27.56 11.74
C THR A 46 -1.35 26.58 12.66
N LYS A 47 -1.69 25.40 12.13
CA LYS A 47 -2.30 24.31 12.91
C LYS A 47 -1.30 23.59 13.83
N LEU A 48 -0.01 23.58 13.47
CA LEU A 48 1.04 22.98 14.31
C LEU A 48 1.19 23.66 15.67
N LYS A 49 0.90 24.96 15.79
CA LYS A 49 0.92 25.69 17.06
C LYS A 49 -0.14 25.17 18.06
N ASP A 50 -1.26 24.67 17.55
CA ASP A 50 -2.37 24.17 18.37
C ASP A 50 -2.17 22.74 18.87
N VAL A 51 -1.07 22.12 18.45
CA VAL A 51 -0.75 20.70 18.77
C VAL A 51 -0.17 20.54 20.15
N ALA A 52 0.41 21.59 20.75
CA ALA A 52 1.23 21.56 21.96
C ALA A 52 0.58 20.89 23.19
N ASN A 53 -0.73 20.89 23.30
CA ASN A 53 -1.47 20.30 24.44
C ASN A 53 -2.32 19.07 24.05
N THR A 54 -2.01 18.45 22.91
CA THR A 54 -2.74 17.29 22.39
C THR A 54 -1.90 16.02 22.46
N LEU A 55 -2.53 14.86 22.36
CA LEU A 55 -1.82 13.63 22.03
C LEU A 55 -1.58 13.61 20.52
N VAL A 56 -0.32 13.54 20.11
CA VAL A 56 0.04 13.58 18.70
C VAL A 56 0.16 12.17 18.14
N HIS A 57 -0.54 11.91 17.03
CA HIS A 57 -0.35 10.75 16.17
C HIS A 57 0.30 11.21 14.87
N ALA A 58 1.60 10.99 14.72
CA ALA A 58 2.40 11.47 13.60
C ALA A 58 2.65 10.34 12.59
N HIS A 59 2.29 10.57 11.33
CA HIS A 59 2.58 9.64 10.24
C HIS A 59 4.00 9.84 9.71
N GLN A 60 4.83 8.79 9.77
CA GLN A 60 6.18 8.77 9.21
C GLN A 60 7.04 9.96 9.70
N PHE A 61 7.67 10.66 8.79
CA PHE A 61 8.54 11.81 9.03
C PHE A 61 7.83 13.06 9.57
N SER A 62 6.50 13.06 9.65
CA SER A 62 5.78 14.20 10.23
C SER A 62 6.18 14.45 11.69
N ALA A 63 6.63 13.41 12.40
CA ALA A 63 7.19 13.52 13.75
C ALA A 63 8.44 14.42 13.85
N ARG A 64 9.12 14.73 12.75
CA ARG A 64 10.27 15.66 12.72
C ARG A 64 9.90 17.10 13.04
N LEU A 65 8.62 17.45 12.91
CA LEU A 65 8.11 18.79 13.23
C LEU A 65 7.81 18.97 14.72
N LEU A 66 7.95 17.92 15.50
CA LEU A 66 7.63 17.89 16.92
C LEU A 66 8.96 17.97 17.72
N ASP A 67 9.25 19.14 18.28
CA ASP A 67 10.48 19.36 19.05
C ASP A 67 10.50 18.51 20.32
N ASP A 68 9.97 18.98 21.44
CA ASP A 68 9.93 18.26 22.71
C ASP A 68 8.58 17.67 23.08
N GLN A 69 7.69 17.59 22.11
CA GLN A 69 6.35 17.08 22.33
C GLN A 69 6.31 15.55 22.32
N ARG A 70 5.43 14.97 23.14
CA ARG A 70 5.13 13.54 23.15
C ARG A 70 4.31 13.16 21.94
N TYR A 71 4.61 12.00 21.32
CA TYR A 71 3.88 11.52 20.15
C TYR A 71 3.89 10.00 20.02
N ILE A 72 2.86 9.50 19.38
CA ILE A 72 2.79 8.17 18.80
C ILE A 72 3.21 8.31 17.33
N ILE A 73 4.09 7.45 16.83
CA ILE A 73 4.47 7.47 15.42
C ILE A 73 3.90 6.26 14.67
N ASP A 74 3.28 6.52 13.52
CA ASP A 74 2.77 5.50 12.61
C ASP A 74 3.76 5.28 11.46
N ILE A 75 4.29 4.05 11.38
CA ILE A 75 5.36 3.64 10.47
C ILE A 75 4.75 2.87 9.31
N HIS A 76 4.79 3.47 8.11
CA HIS A 76 4.24 2.86 6.89
C HIS A 76 5.27 2.01 6.14
N GLY A 77 6.54 2.30 6.34
CA GLY A 77 7.71 1.66 5.75
C GLY A 77 8.99 2.25 6.33
N LEU A 78 10.13 1.71 5.97
CA LEU A 78 11.44 2.16 6.44
C LEU A 78 12.20 2.80 5.28
N GLU A 79 12.30 4.12 5.30
CA GLU A 79 12.93 4.91 4.22
C GLU A 79 14.42 4.58 4.05
N TYR A 80 15.10 4.23 5.17
CA TYR A 80 16.50 3.81 5.08
C TYR A 80 16.64 2.52 4.28
N GLU A 81 15.71 1.55 4.42
CA GLU A 81 15.73 0.31 3.65
C GLU A 81 15.36 0.55 2.19
N GLN A 82 14.34 1.36 1.94
CA GLN A 82 13.97 1.73 0.59
C GLN A 82 15.14 2.39 -0.15
N SER A 83 15.82 3.34 0.51
CA SER A 83 17.00 3.99 -0.07
C SER A 83 18.16 3.01 -0.27
N SER A 84 18.36 2.05 0.65
CA SER A 84 19.35 0.99 0.50
C SER A 84 19.04 0.10 -0.71
N ASN A 85 17.80 -0.36 -0.85
CA ASN A 85 17.38 -1.19 -1.97
C ASN A 85 17.59 -0.48 -3.30
N LEU A 86 17.18 0.79 -3.39
CA LEU A 86 17.43 1.61 -4.59
C LEU A 86 18.93 1.75 -4.92
N SER A 87 19.82 1.75 -3.91
CA SER A 87 21.25 1.81 -4.16
C SER A 87 21.78 0.58 -4.92
N HIS A 88 21.14 -0.58 -4.74
CA HIS A 88 21.53 -1.84 -5.40
C HIS A 88 21.16 -1.88 -6.89
N GLU A 89 20.26 -1.02 -7.35
CA GLU A 89 19.87 -0.90 -8.75
C GLU A 89 20.95 -0.25 -9.62
N TYR A 90 21.93 0.43 -9.00
CA TYR A 90 22.96 1.16 -9.73
C TYR A 90 24.30 0.44 -9.69
N PRO A 91 25.08 0.51 -10.80
CA PRO A 91 26.44 -0.03 -10.85
C PRO A 91 27.34 0.55 -9.75
N VAL A 92 28.37 -0.22 -9.34
CA VAL A 92 29.27 0.14 -8.24
C VAL A 92 29.95 1.52 -8.43
N TYR A 93 30.22 1.89 -9.66
CA TYR A 93 30.84 3.16 -10.03
C TYR A 93 29.86 4.33 -10.23
N SER A 94 28.54 4.09 -10.05
CA SER A 94 27.53 5.15 -10.26
C SER A 94 27.47 6.08 -9.06
N TRP A 95 27.55 7.41 -9.30
CA TRP A 95 27.34 8.40 -8.26
C TRP A 95 25.96 8.28 -7.58
N LYS A 96 24.95 7.82 -8.33
CA LYS A 96 23.59 7.58 -7.81
C LYS A 96 23.58 6.51 -6.72
N LYS A 97 24.39 5.45 -6.87
CA LYS A 97 24.56 4.43 -5.84
C LYS A 97 25.03 5.05 -4.53
N PHE A 98 26.10 5.85 -4.60
CA PHE A 98 26.65 6.52 -3.41
C PHE A 98 25.65 7.52 -2.79
N ALA A 99 24.90 8.25 -3.62
CA ALA A 99 23.86 9.15 -3.15
C ALA A 99 22.76 8.40 -2.39
N PHE A 100 22.28 7.25 -2.89
CA PHE A 100 21.29 6.44 -2.19
C PHE A 100 21.84 5.77 -0.94
N MET A 101 23.08 5.34 -0.91
CA MET A 101 23.74 4.82 0.30
C MET A 101 23.87 5.91 1.40
N ALA A 102 24.29 7.11 1.01
CA ALA A 102 24.36 8.25 1.94
C ALA A 102 22.95 8.61 2.47
N LYS A 103 21.94 8.63 1.58
CA LYS A 103 20.54 8.84 1.93
C LYS A 103 20.03 7.78 2.90
N SER A 104 20.32 6.50 2.66
CA SER A 104 19.98 5.39 3.56
C SER A 104 20.60 5.60 4.94
N SER A 105 21.90 5.92 5.02
CA SER A 105 22.59 6.17 6.28
C SER A 105 22.00 7.36 7.04
N TYR A 106 21.64 8.42 6.34
CA TYR A 106 20.97 9.59 6.90
C TYR A 106 19.61 9.22 7.48
N TYR A 107 18.75 8.55 6.68
CA TYR A 107 17.42 8.14 7.14
C TYR A 107 17.49 7.18 8.32
N LYS A 108 18.42 6.23 8.32
CA LYS A 108 18.60 5.32 9.44
C LYS A 108 18.84 6.07 10.77
N LYS A 109 19.65 7.13 10.74
CA LYS A 109 19.89 7.98 11.94
C LYS A 109 18.63 8.75 12.33
N VAL A 110 17.93 9.33 11.36
CA VAL A 110 16.71 10.13 11.61
C VAL A 110 15.62 9.24 12.18
N GLU A 111 15.31 8.13 11.51
CA GLU A 111 14.27 7.19 11.94
C GLU A 111 14.57 6.62 13.32
N SER A 112 15.82 6.20 13.58
CA SER A 112 16.21 5.69 14.91
C SER A 112 15.96 6.72 16.02
N LYS A 113 16.25 8.00 15.78
CA LYS A 113 15.97 9.06 16.75
C LYS A 113 14.48 9.27 16.97
N LEU A 114 13.70 9.30 15.89
CA LEU A 114 12.25 9.47 15.98
C LEU A 114 11.59 8.29 16.73
N PHE A 115 12.02 7.06 16.44
CA PHE A 115 11.48 5.88 17.10
C PHE A 115 11.84 5.80 18.58
N GLN A 116 13.07 6.21 18.96
CA GLN A 116 13.49 6.28 20.36
C GLN A 116 12.75 7.38 21.17
N LYS A 117 12.39 8.48 20.50
CA LYS A 117 11.70 9.63 21.12
C LYS A 117 10.19 9.43 21.24
N ALA A 118 9.60 8.59 20.37
CA ALA A 118 8.17 8.30 20.40
C ALA A 118 7.75 7.59 21.70
N ASP A 119 6.56 7.90 22.20
CA ASP A 119 5.98 7.16 23.35
C ASP A 119 5.53 5.76 22.94
N HIS A 120 5.12 5.59 21.68
CA HIS A 120 4.66 4.33 21.13
C HIS A 120 4.83 4.28 19.61
N LEU A 121 5.03 3.08 19.07
CA LEU A 121 5.14 2.85 17.63
C LEU A 121 3.92 2.08 17.12
N ILE A 122 3.32 2.56 16.04
CA ILE A 122 2.33 1.83 15.27
C ILE A 122 3.01 1.32 14.01
N CYS A 123 2.93 0.02 13.74
CA CYS A 123 3.57 -0.63 12.60
C CYS A 123 2.52 -1.13 11.61
N SER A 124 2.71 -0.85 10.32
CA SER A 124 1.77 -1.28 9.27
C SER A 124 1.93 -2.74 8.85
N GLY A 125 3.04 -3.40 9.22
CA GLY A 125 3.36 -4.79 8.89
C GLY A 125 4.21 -5.46 9.94
N GLU A 126 4.22 -6.80 9.96
CA GLU A 126 4.99 -7.60 10.90
C GLU A 126 6.51 -7.41 10.70
N ASP A 127 6.94 -7.32 9.44
CA ASP A 127 8.35 -7.07 9.13
C ASP A 127 8.85 -5.74 9.69
N ILE A 128 8.03 -4.69 9.63
CA ILE A 128 8.34 -3.39 10.21
C ILE A 128 8.40 -3.52 11.73
N LEU A 129 7.40 -4.18 12.34
CA LEU A 129 7.34 -4.40 13.78
C LEU A 129 8.61 -5.10 14.29
N ASP A 130 9.04 -6.17 13.64
CA ASP A 130 10.24 -6.93 14.02
C ASP A 130 11.53 -6.09 14.00
N ARG A 131 11.62 -5.13 13.07
CA ARG A 131 12.77 -4.24 12.94
C ARG A 131 12.78 -3.11 13.97
N VAL A 132 11.61 -2.64 14.41
CA VAL A 132 11.51 -1.44 15.25
C VAL A 132 11.17 -1.73 16.72
N LYS A 133 10.69 -2.92 17.09
CA LYS A 133 10.34 -3.32 18.48
C LYS A 133 11.47 -3.16 19.49
N LYS A 134 12.71 -3.07 19.02
CA LYS A 134 13.89 -2.80 19.88
C LYS A 134 13.98 -1.35 20.35
N PHE A 135 13.26 -0.41 19.73
CA PHE A 135 13.32 1.01 20.07
C PHE A 135 12.29 1.39 21.13
N GLN A 136 11.05 0.86 20.98
CA GLN A 136 9.91 1.25 21.82
C GLN A 136 8.82 0.18 21.76
N ASN A 137 7.79 0.27 22.62
CA ASN A 137 6.60 -0.54 22.54
C ASN A 137 5.89 -0.33 21.20
N CYS A 138 5.42 -1.43 20.59
CA CYS A 138 4.83 -1.43 19.26
C CYS A 138 3.44 -2.05 19.26
N THR A 139 2.55 -1.49 18.44
CA THR A 139 1.26 -2.10 18.09
C THR A 139 1.19 -2.32 16.59
N LEU A 140 0.84 -3.53 16.19
CA LEU A 140 0.58 -3.86 14.80
C LEU A 140 -0.82 -3.39 14.42
N VAL A 141 -0.90 -2.40 13.53
CA VAL A 141 -2.12 -1.91 12.89
C VAL A 141 -1.92 -2.01 11.38
N ARG A 142 -2.44 -3.05 10.78
CA ARG A 142 -2.25 -3.32 9.35
C ARG A 142 -2.96 -2.28 8.47
N ASN A 143 -2.48 -2.06 7.25
CA ASN A 143 -3.28 -1.38 6.25
C ASN A 143 -4.57 -2.17 6.03
N SER A 144 -5.68 -1.47 5.87
CA SER A 144 -6.99 -2.12 5.92
C SER A 144 -7.96 -1.50 4.93
N VAL A 145 -9.01 -2.24 4.63
CA VAL A 145 -10.12 -1.80 3.78
C VAL A 145 -11.45 -1.93 4.50
N PHE A 146 -12.41 -1.07 4.14
CA PHE A 146 -13.78 -1.21 4.58
C PHE A 146 -14.47 -2.27 3.72
N LEU A 147 -14.80 -3.39 4.33
CA LEU A 147 -15.34 -4.55 3.62
C LEU A 147 -16.64 -4.27 2.86
N ASN A 148 -17.44 -3.35 3.38
CA ASN A 148 -18.72 -2.98 2.76
C ASN A 148 -18.56 -2.19 1.46
N ASP A 149 -17.39 -1.58 1.25
CA ASP A 149 -17.10 -0.83 0.03
C ASP A 149 -16.69 -1.75 -1.12
N TYR A 150 -16.33 -3.02 -0.81
CA TYR A 150 -15.82 -4.00 -1.79
C TYR A 150 -16.71 -5.23 -1.81
N LEU A 151 -17.52 -5.35 -2.85
CA LEU A 151 -18.39 -6.50 -3.06
C LEU A 151 -17.69 -7.54 -3.95
N PRO A 152 -18.06 -8.84 -3.84
CA PRO A 152 -17.50 -9.88 -4.69
C PRO A 152 -17.60 -9.57 -6.19
N THR A 153 -16.59 -10.02 -6.94
CA THR A 153 -16.60 -9.89 -8.41
C THR A 153 -17.80 -10.58 -9.04
N LYS A 154 -18.29 -10.02 -10.16
CA LYS A 154 -19.38 -10.57 -10.95
C LYS A 154 -18.95 -10.92 -12.37
N CYS A 155 -17.66 -11.00 -12.62
CA CYS A 155 -17.13 -11.26 -13.96
C CYS A 155 -16.97 -12.77 -14.22
N PRO A 156 -17.86 -13.39 -15.01
CA PRO A 156 -17.75 -14.80 -15.35
C PRO A 156 -16.58 -15.08 -16.30
N ASN A 157 -16.25 -14.12 -17.16
CA ASN A 157 -15.16 -14.25 -18.12
C ASN A 157 -13.81 -13.89 -17.48
N LEU A 158 -12.74 -14.43 -18.03
CA LEU A 158 -11.40 -14.06 -17.61
C LEU A 158 -11.06 -12.65 -18.12
N GLN A 159 -11.14 -11.68 -17.24
CA GLN A 159 -10.76 -10.29 -17.46
C GLN A 159 -9.78 -9.84 -16.39
N ILE A 160 -8.65 -9.32 -16.81
CA ILE A 160 -7.53 -9.01 -15.94
C ILE A 160 -7.51 -7.53 -15.61
N ALA A 161 -7.53 -7.19 -14.31
CA ALA A 161 -7.31 -5.82 -13.85
C ALA A 161 -5.81 -5.56 -13.63
N LEU A 162 -5.35 -4.40 -14.07
CA LEU A 162 -4.08 -3.80 -13.67
C LEU A 162 -4.39 -2.43 -13.04
N VAL A 163 -3.97 -2.23 -11.80
CA VAL A 163 -4.26 -1.01 -11.04
C VAL A 163 -2.98 -0.16 -10.91
N GLY A 164 -3.07 1.10 -11.42
CA GLY A 164 -1.98 2.07 -11.49
C GLY A 164 -1.74 2.87 -10.20
N PRO A 165 -0.98 3.95 -10.29
CA PRO A 165 -0.61 4.69 -11.49
C PRO A 165 0.47 4.02 -12.35
N PHE A 166 0.43 4.29 -13.67
CA PHE A 166 1.37 3.82 -14.69
C PHE A 166 2.12 5.02 -15.28
N ILE A 167 2.88 5.70 -14.44
CA ILE A 167 3.65 6.91 -14.78
C ILE A 167 5.12 6.72 -14.42
N PRO A 168 6.06 7.43 -15.09
CA PRO A 168 7.48 7.32 -14.79
C PRO A 168 7.78 7.45 -13.29
N GLY A 169 8.68 6.61 -12.80
CA GLY A 169 9.06 6.56 -11.39
C GLY A 169 8.10 5.76 -10.49
N THR A 170 7.17 5.02 -11.08
CA THR A 170 6.33 4.06 -10.34
C THR A 170 6.70 2.62 -10.71
N ILE A 171 6.55 1.71 -9.76
CA ILE A 171 6.80 0.27 -9.95
C ILE A 171 5.99 -0.30 -11.11
N ASN A 172 4.74 0.14 -11.26
CA ASN A 172 3.87 -0.34 -12.33
C ASN A 172 4.43 0.08 -13.70
N PHE A 173 5.06 1.26 -13.78
CA PHE A 173 5.71 1.72 -15.00
C PHE A 173 6.97 0.90 -15.33
N ASP A 174 7.77 0.60 -14.33
CA ASP A 174 9.01 -0.19 -14.47
C ASP A 174 8.71 -1.64 -14.85
N GLY A 175 7.56 -2.18 -14.41
CA GLY A 175 7.06 -3.51 -14.77
C GLY A 175 6.52 -3.66 -16.20
N VAL A 176 6.52 -2.61 -17.02
CA VAL A 176 5.90 -2.60 -18.37
C VAL A 176 6.40 -3.72 -19.28
N HIS A 177 7.69 -4.10 -19.18
CA HIS A 177 8.28 -5.15 -20.02
C HIS A 177 7.74 -6.55 -19.69
N ILE A 178 7.42 -6.81 -18.42
CA ILE A 178 6.77 -8.05 -17.96
C ILE A 178 5.33 -8.07 -18.46
N ILE A 179 4.61 -6.98 -18.21
CA ILE A 179 3.19 -6.82 -18.61
C ILE A 179 3.05 -7.03 -20.11
N LYS A 180 3.91 -6.38 -20.93
CA LYS A 180 3.91 -6.50 -22.39
C LYS A 180 4.00 -7.95 -22.87
N LYS A 181 4.96 -8.69 -22.34
CA LYS A 181 5.18 -10.09 -22.74
C LYS A 181 3.98 -10.98 -22.38
N VAL A 182 3.41 -10.80 -21.19
CA VAL A 182 2.24 -11.56 -20.74
C VAL A 182 1.01 -11.26 -21.63
N ILE A 183 0.77 -9.99 -21.97
CA ILE A 183 -0.33 -9.60 -22.87
C ILE A 183 -0.20 -10.26 -24.25
N GLN A 184 1.01 -10.27 -24.79
CA GLN A 184 1.29 -10.90 -26.10
C GLN A 184 1.07 -12.42 -26.12
N GLU A 185 1.33 -13.09 -24.99
CA GLU A 185 1.10 -14.53 -24.82
C GLU A 185 -0.39 -14.91 -24.60
N LEU A 186 -1.25 -13.91 -24.33
CA LEU A 186 -2.66 -14.09 -23.98
C LEU A 186 -3.58 -13.21 -24.84
N PRO A 187 -3.58 -13.37 -26.17
CA PRO A 187 -4.34 -12.49 -27.08
C PRO A 187 -5.86 -12.61 -26.93
N ASP A 188 -6.35 -13.70 -26.35
CA ASP A 188 -7.77 -13.99 -26.07
C ASP A 188 -8.23 -13.51 -24.68
N VAL A 189 -7.36 -12.91 -23.88
CA VAL A 189 -7.66 -12.40 -22.54
C VAL A 189 -7.67 -10.86 -22.55
N GLN A 190 -8.73 -10.27 -22.02
CA GLN A 190 -8.85 -8.81 -21.91
C GLN A 190 -8.09 -8.28 -20.71
N PHE A 191 -7.25 -7.26 -20.93
CA PHE A 191 -6.51 -6.54 -19.90
C PHE A 191 -7.06 -5.12 -19.73
N VAL A 192 -7.45 -4.76 -18.50
CA VAL A 192 -8.06 -3.47 -18.16
C VAL A 192 -7.12 -2.69 -17.23
N PHE A 193 -6.62 -1.56 -17.70
CA PHE A 193 -5.74 -0.66 -16.98
C PHE A 193 -6.57 0.42 -16.29
N ILE A 194 -6.53 0.47 -14.96
CA ILE A 194 -7.29 1.39 -14.13
C ILE A 194 -6.32 2.33 -13.42
N GLY A 195 -6.44 3.63 -13.63
CA GLY A 195 -5.61 4.67 -13.02
C GLY A 195 -4.85 5.52 -14.04
N LYS A 196 -4.19 6.56 -13.54
CA LYS A 196 -3.43 7.51 -14.37
C LYS A 196 -2.36 6.77 -15.18
N THR A 197 -2.37 6.98 -16.49
CA THR A 197 -1.47 6.32 -17.44
C THR A 197 -0.71 7.35 -18.24
N ASP A 198 0.61 7.22 -18.32
CA ASP A 198 1.47 8.01 -19.17
C ASP A 198 1.39 7.52 -20.64
N GLU A 199 1.48 8.42 -21.59
CA GLU A 199 1.39 8.08 -23.02
C GLU A 199 2.52 7.15 -23.46
N SER A 200 3.72 7.32 -22.91
CA SER A 200 4.85 6.42 -23.21
C SER A 200 4.66 5.00 -22.69
N PHE A 201 3.85 4.82 -21.64
CA PHE A 201 3.45 3.50 -21.15
C PHE A 201 2.36 2.91 -22.05
N ARG A 202 1.34 3.71 -22.37
CA ARG A 202 0.21 3.31 -23.20
C ARG A 202 0.65 2.85 -24.59
N SER A 203 1.48 3.61 -25.27
CA SER A 203 1.98 3.28 -26.62
C SER A 203 2.77 1.96 -26.71
N ARG A 204 3.34 1.49 -25.60
CA ARG A 204 4.03 0.19 -25.53
C ARG A 204 3.08 -0.99 -25.42
N LEU A 205 1.83 -0.75 -25.02
CA LEU A 205 0.83 -1.76 -24.65
C LEU A 205 -0.49 -1.58 -25.42
N ASP A 206 -0.44 -0.88 -26.56
CA ASP A 206 -1.62 -0.68 -27.42
C ASP A 206 -1.87 -1.93 -28.27
N TYR A 207 -2.54 -2.90 -27.67
CA TYR A 207 -2.99 -4.15 -28.30
C TYR A 207 -4.51 -4.23 -28.33
N SER A 208 -5.06 -5.03 -29.23
CA SER A 208 -6.53 -5.22 -29.37
C SER A 208 -7.22 -5.75 -28.12
N ASN A 209 -6.47 -6.42 -27.24
CA ASN A 209 -6.92 -6.99 -25.97
C ASN A 209 -6.59 -6.11 -24.74
N THR A 210 -6.23 -4.84 -24.95
CA THR A 210 -5.96 -3.89 -23.86
C THR A 210 -6.97 -2.74 -23.83
N LYS A 211 -7.37 -2.33 -22.63
CA LYS A 211 -8.26 -1.20 -22.42
C LYS A 211 -7.73 -0.30 -21.31
N PHE A 212 -7.53 0.98 -21.62
CA PHE A 212 -7.07 1.99 -20.68
C PHE A 212 -8.22 2.89 -20.26
N LEU A 213 -8.57 2.88 -18.97
CA LEU A 213 -9.71 3.63 -18.43
C LEU A 213 -9.31 4.99 -17.83
N GLY A 214 -8.01 5.19 -17.53
CA GLY A 214 -7.57 6.38 -16.83
C GLY A 214 -8.05 6.41 -15.37
N ILE A 215 -8.16 7.60 -14.80
CA ILE A 215 -8.75 7.81 -13.48
C ILE A 215 -10.26 7.70 -13.61
N VAL A 216 -10.87 6.93 -12.72
CA VAL A 216 -12.32 6.60 -12.76
C VAL A 216 -12.96 6.94 -11.41
N ASP A 217 -14.20 7.45 -11.44
CA ASP A 217 -14.94 7.80 -10.24
C ASP A 217 -15.56 6.57 -9.56
N ASN A 218 -15.95 5.57 -10.33
CA ASN A 218 -16.59 4.33 -9.88
C ASN A 218 -15.59 3.16 -9.79
N TYR A 219 -14.43 3.41 -9.18
CA TYR A 219 -13.32 2.46 -9.11
C TYR A 219 -13.73 1.06 -8.64
N ASN A 220 -14.50 0.96 -7.56
CA ASN A 220 -14.91 -0.32 -6.97
C ASN A 220 -15.80 -1.16 -7.92
N GLU A 221 -16.67 -0.51 -8.68
CA GLU A 221 -17.51 -1.18 -9.67
C GLU A 221 -16.70 -1.69 -10.84
N ILE A 222 -15.74 -0.90 -11.30
CA ILE A 222 -14.84 -1.29 -12.39
C ILE A 222 -13.93 -2.42 -11.95
N LEU A 223 -13.36 -2.34 -10.75
CA LEU A 223 -12.51 -3.41 -10.21
C LEU A 223 -13.27 -4.74 -10.17
N ARG A 224 -14.49 -4.75 -9.62
CA ARG A 224 -15.30 -5.97 -9.52
C ARG A 224 -15.89 -6.46 -10.87
N SER A 225 -15.78 -5.68 -11.95
CA SER A 225 -16.07 -6.14 -13.31
C SER A 225 -14.93 -6.95 -13.92
N CYS A 226 -13.78 -7.02 -13.23
CA CYS A 226 -12.66 -7.88 -13.59
C CYS A 226 -12.66 -9.14 -12.70
N SER A 227 -11.93 -10.16 -13.11
CA SER A 227 -11.94 -11.48 -12.45
C SER A 227 -10.61 -11.82 -11.77
N VAL A 228 -9.50 -11.18 -12.15
CA VAL A 228 -8.16 -11.42 -11.60
C VAL A 228 -7.40 -10.10 -11.56
N LEU A 229 -6.71 -9.84 -10.47
CA LEU A 229 -5.71 -8.76 -10.40
C LEU A 229 -4.36 -9.29 -10.89
N PHE A 230 -3.78 -8.63 -11.88
CA PHE A 230 -2.38 -8.85 -12.29
C PHE A 230 -1.53 -7.67 -11.88
N SER A 231 -0.54 -7.93 -11.04
CA SER A 231 0.31 -6.88 -10.49
C SER A 231 1.76 -7.37 -10.40
N PRO A 232 2.47 -7.50 -11.53
CA PRO A 232 3.85 -7.92 -11.54
C PRO A 232 4.76 -6.78 -11.08
N TYR A 233 5.67 -7.11 -10.19
CA TYR A 233 6.72 -6.19 -9.72
C TYR A 233 8.06 -6.65 -10.28
N PRO A 234 8.90 -5.74 -10.81
CA PRO A 234 10.25 -6.11 -11.20
C PRO A 234 11.06 -6.61 -10.01
N GLU A 235 12.09 -7.42 -10.26
CA GLU A 235 12.88 -8.10 -9.22
C GLU A 235 13.47 -7.15 -8.17
N ASN A 236 13.86 -5.96 -8.60
CA ASN A 236 14.46 -4.92 -7.77
C ASN A 236 13.42 -4.07 -6.99
N ALA A 237 12.14 -4.24 -7.29
CA ALA A 237 11.06 -3.48 -6.66
C ALA A 237 10.60 -4.08 -5.34
N ARG A 238 11.53 -4.37 -4.44
CA ARG A 238 11.23 -4.91 -3.10
C ARG A 238 10.81 -3.79 -2.17
N TYR A 239 9.52 -3.48 -2.15
CA TYR A 239 8.95 -2.51 -1.23
C TYR A 239 8.26 -3.22 -0.08
N LEU A 240 8.61 -2.82 1.13
CA LEU A 240 7.92 -3.24 2.34
C LEU A 240 6.59 -2.50 2.47
N GLY A 241 5.61 -3.16 3.06
CA GLY A 241 4.29 -2.62 3.31
C GLY A 241 3.19 -3.22 2.43
N SER A 242 2.01 -3.35 3.02
CA SER A 242 0.83 -3.92 2.36
C SER A 242 0.42 -3.09 1.15
N LYS A 243 0.16 -3.77 0.07
CA LYS A 243 -0.26 -3.14 -1.19
C LYS A 243 -1.77 -2.99 -1.21
N ASN A 244 -2.30 -1.77 -1.09
CA ASN A 244 -3.73 -1.50 -1.02
C ASN A 244 -4.52 -2.20 -2.13
N LYS A 245 -4.03 -2.18 -3.37
CA LYS A 245 -4.68 -2.87 -4.49
C LYS A 245 -4.82 -4.39 -4.30
N PHE A 246 -3.95 -5.03 -3.49
CA PHE A 246 -4.10 -6.44 -3.14
C PHE A 246 -5.23 -6.62 -2.13
N LEU A 247 -5.30 -5.74 -1.13
CA LEU A 247 -6.37 -5.75 -0.14
C LEU A 247 -7.73 -5.51 -0.82
N GLU A 248 -7.81 -4.57 -1.74
CA GLU A 248 -9.01 -4.23 -2.51
C GLU A 248 -9.46 -5.39 -3.42
N ALA A 249 -8.54 -5.98 -4.17
CA ALA A 249 -8.83 -7.14 -5.02
C ALA A 249 -9.27 -8.36 -4.20
N ALA A 250 -8.55 -8.67 -3.12
CA ALA A 250 -8.89 -9.76 -2.21
C ALA A 250 -10.26 -9.53 -1.53
N ALA A 251 -10.56 -8.28 -1.15
CA ALA A 251 -11.89 -7.91 -0.66
C ALA A 251 -13.00 -8.08 -1.71
N CYS A 252 -12.69 -7.98 -3.01
CA CYS A 252 -13.59 -8.32 -4.11
C CYS A 252 -13.64 -9.83 -4.44
N GLN A 253 -13.02 -10.70 -3.65
CA GLN A 253 -12.85 -12.13 -3.97
C GLN A 253 -12.12 -12.37 -5.29
N MET A 254 -11.17 -11.52 -5.63
CA MET A 254 -10.43 -11.57 -6.88
C MET A 254 -9.06 -12.21 -6.64
N PRO A 255 -8.73 -13.34 -7.31
CA PRO A 255 -7.37 -13.88 -7.30
C PRO A 255 -6.32 -12.86 -7.73
N ILE A 256 -5.13 -13.00 -7.17
CA ILE A 256 -4.02 -12.07 -7.40
C ILE A 256 -2.86 -12.82 -8.00
N VAL A 257 -2.45 -12.43 -9.21
CA VAL A 257 -1.24 -12.93 -9.88
C VAL A 257 -0.15 -11.86 -9.74
N THR A 258 0.99 -12.25 -9.20
CA THR A 258 2.11 -11.33 -8.94
C THR A 258 3.46 -12.03 -9.04
N THR A 259 4.54 -11.29 -8.83
CA THR A 259 5.92 -11.82 -8.72
C THR A 259 6.32 -11.99 -7.25
N SER A 260 7.39 -12.71 -6.95
CA SER A 260 7.95 -12.82 -5.60
C SER A 260 8.24 -11.45 -4.97
N SER A 261 8.71 -10.48 -5.77
CA SER A 261 8.90 -9.09 -5.32
C SER A 261 7.58 -8.40 -4.96
N GLY A 262 6.49 -8.74 -5.64
CA GLY A 262 5.15 -8.22 -5.35
C GLY A 262 4.49 -8.86 -4.14
N ALA A 263 4.85 -10.10 -3.81
CA ALA A 263 4.24 -10.88 -2.74
C ALA A 263 4.68 -10.50 -1.32
N ILE A 264 5.72 -9.67 -1.19
CA ILE A 264 6.24 -9.22 0.12
C ILE A 264 5.11 -8.54 0.92
N ASP A 265 5.03 -8.84 2.21
CA ASP A 265 4.04 -8.34 3.18
C ASP A 265 2.57 -8.75 2.89
N PHE A 266 2.38 -9.87 2.20
CA PHE A 266 1.09 -10.52 2.07
C PHE A 266 1.22 -12.04 2.26
N ARG A 267 0.11 -12.77 2.51
CA ARG A 267 0.14 -14.23 2.65
C ARG A 267 0.44 -14.91 1.30
N ASN A 268 1.66 -15.45 1.18
CA ASN A 268 2.14 -16.03 -0.09
C ASN A 268 1.34 -17.27 -0.51
N ASP A 269 0.81 -18.04 0.45
CA ASP A 269 -0.01 -19.24 0.19
C ASP A 269 -1.37 -18.94 -0.46
N LEU A 270 -1.78 -17.66 -0.47
CA LEU A 270 -3.01 -17.19 -1.12
C LEU A 270 -2.75 -16.43 -2.44
N LEU A 271 -1.49 -16.25 -2.83
CA LEU A 271 -1.11 -15.55 -4.05
C LEU A 271 -0.68 -16.53 -5.13
N LEU A 272 -0.95 -16.17 -6.38
CA LEU A 272 -0.42 -16.86 -7.55
C LEU A 272 0.91 -16.16 -7.94
N ILE A 273 2.04 -16.80 -7.56
CA ILE A 273 3.36 -16.20 -7.67
C ILE A 273 4.13 -16.84 -8.83
N GLY A 274 4.63 -16.00 -9.75
CA GLY A 274 5.51 -16.42 -10.84
C GLY A 274 6.54 -15.34 -11.15
N ASP A 275 7.79 -15.71 -11.37
CA ASP A 275 8.88 -14.77 -11.63
C ASP A 275 9.30 -14.72 -13.09
N THR A 276 8.81 -15.63 -13.90
CA THR A 276 9.02 -15.65 -15.37
C THR A 276 7.75 -15.31 -16.12
N THR A 277 7.88 -14.79 -17.34
CA THR A 277 6.74 -14.55 -18.23
C THR A 277 5.88 -15.80 -18.41
N LYS A 278 6.53 -16.96 -18.58
CA LYS A 278 5.84 -18.25 -18.76
C LYS A 278 5.00 -18.60 -17.53
N GLU A 279 5.58 -18.56 -16.34
CA GLU A 279 4.85 -18.86 -15.08
C GLU A 279 3.67 -17.93 -14.90
N LEU A 280 3.85 -16.62 -15.08
CA LEU A 280 2.78 -15.64 -14.96
C LEU A 280 1.66 -15.89 -15.98
N THR A 281 2.03 -16.23 -17.21
CA THR A 281 1.06 -16.57 -18.27
C THR A 281 0.29 -17.85 -17.94
N ASP A 282 0.97 -18.89 -17.47
CA ASP A 282 0.35 -20.17 -17.10
C ASP A 282 -0.58 -20.00 -15.88
N LEU A 283 -0.19 -19.21 -14.88
CA LEU A 283 -1.04 -18.84 -13.73
C LEU A 283 -2.29 -18.07 -14.15
N ILE A 284 -2.18 -17.13 -15.08
CA ILE A 284 -3.36 -16.42 -15.61
C ILE A 284 -4.25 -17.39 -16.40
N ARG A 285 -3.67 -18.32 -17.19
CA ARG A 285 -4.45 -19.32 -17.95
C ARG A 285 -5.21 -20.27 -17.03
N SER A 286 -4.63 -20.70 -15.90
CA SER A 286 -5.33 -21.57 -14.95
C SER A 286 -6.58 -20.88 -14.38
N MET A 287 -6.58 -19.57 -14.29
CA MET A 287 -7.73 -18.79 -13.84
C MET A 287 -8.89 -18.71 -14.88
N LYS A 288 -8.82 -19.42 -16.01
CA LYS A 288 -9.98 -19.65 -16.88
C LYS A 288 -11.05 -20.52 -16.21
N ASP A 289 -10.65 -21.38 -15.28
CA ASP A 289 -11.59 -22.15 -14.45
C ASP A 289 -12.26 -21.22 -13.44
N GLU A 290 -13.57 -21.04 -13.57
CA GLU A 290 -14.35 -20.19 -12.69
C GLU A 290 -14.42 -20.72 -11.25
N ASN A 291 -14.43 -22.02 -11.06
CA ASN A 291 -14.49 -22.65 -9.74
C ASN A 291 -13.17 -22.40 -8.99
N GLU A 292 -12.03 -22.58 -9.65
CA GLU A 292 -10.72 -22.28 -9.05
C GLU A 292 -10.61 -20.81 -8.68
N ARG A 293 -11.06 -19.88 -9.55
CA ARG A 293 -11.11 -18.45 -9.25
C ARG A 293 -11.94 -18.15 -8.01
N ASN A 294 -13.15 -18.72 -7.96
CA ASN A 294 -14.09 -18.47 -6.87
C ASN A 294 -13.57 -19.03 -5.54
N ASP A 295 -12.98 -20.21 -5.54
CA ASP A 295 -12.45 -20.84 -4.33
C ASP A 295 -11.25 -20.07 -3.76
N LEU A 296 -10.31 -19.68 -4.61
CA LEU A 296 -9.19 -18.84 -4.20
C LEU A 296 -9.67 -17.46 -3.75
N GLY A 297 -10.60 -16.85 -4.48
CA GLY A 297 -11.20 -15.57 -4.14
C GLY A 297 -11.88 -15.56 -2.77
N LYS A 298 -12.62 -16.62 -2.42
CA LYS A 298 -13.23 -16.77 -1.08
C LYS A 298 -12.19 -16.86 0.03
N LYS A 299 -11.09 -17.61 -0.20
CA LYS A 299 -9.98 -17.70 0.77
C LYS A 299 -9.32 -16.34 0.98
N LEU A 300 -9.06 -15.59 -0.10
CA LEU A 300 -8.51 -14.23 -0.04
C LEU A 300 -9.44 -13.30 0.72
N ARG A 301 -10.73 -13.31 0.44
CA ARG A 301 -11.72 -12.49 1.16
C ARG A 301 -11.74 -12.82 2.65
N SER A 302 -11.72 -14.10 3.03
CA SER A 302 -11.68 -14.51 4.44
C SER A 302 -10.43 -13.99 5.15
N GLU A 303 -9.28 -13.99 4.48
CA GLU A 303 -8.05 -13.39 5.02
C GLU A 303 -8.20 -11.89 5.28
N ILE A 304 -8.84 -11.15 4.34
CA ILE A 304 -9.09 -9.72 4.52
C ILE A 304 -10.06 -9.46 5.68
N GLU A 305 -11.11 -10.25 5.80
CA GLU A 305 -12.09 -10.14 6.89
C GLU A 305 -11.46 -10.31 8.28
N GLN A 306 -10.51 -11.22 8.39
CA GLN A 306 -9.84 -11.54 9.66
C GLN A 306 -8.70 -10.59 10.02
N ASN A 307 -7.90 -10.20 9.03
CA ASN A 307 -6.60 -9.57 9.28
C ASN A 307 -6.44 -8.14 8.71
N TYR A 308 -7.35 -7.69 7.84
CA TYR A 308 -7.23 -6.41 7.13
C TYR A 308 -8.55 -5.62 7.11
N ASN A 309 -9.40 -5.86 8.07
CA ASN A 309 -10.68 -5.16 8.22
C ASN A 309 -10.49 -3.85 8.97
N ALA A 310 -10.83 -2.73 8.34
CA ALA A 310 -10.68 -1.39 8.90
C ALA A 310 -11.46 -1.20 10.21
N ASP A 311 -12.65 -1.81 10.32
CA ASP A 311 -13.48 -1.74 11.53
C ASP A 311 -12.89 -2.50 12.73
N ILE A 312 -11.99 -3.45 12.48
CA ILE A 312 -11.22 -4.17 13.52
C ILE A 312 -9.93 -3.43 13.85
N GLU A 313 -9.17 -3.04 12.84
CA GLU A 313 -7.86 -2.42 13.01
C GLU A 313 -7.94 -1.05 13.70
N VAL A 314 -8.96 -0.25 13.42
CA VAL A 314 -9.15 1.06 14.05
C VAL A 314 -9.36 0.97 15.56
N LYS A 315 -9.94 -0.12 16.07
CA LYS A 315 -10.14 -0.31 17.52
C LYS A 315 -8.82 -0.36 18.29
N LYS A 316 -7.74 -0.84 17.66
CA LYS A 316 -6.40 -0.82 18.22
C LYS A 316 -5.88 0.61 18.39
N ILE A 317 -6.15 1.48 17.41
CA ILE A 317 -5.79 2.90 17.45
C ILE A 317 -6.58 3.61 18.55
N ILE A 318 -7.89 3.39 18.62
CA ILE A 318 -8.76 3.98 19.66
C ILE A 318 -8.29 3.56 21.05
N LYS A 319 -7.92 2.28 21.22
CA LYS A 319 -7.37 1.78 22.49
C LYS A 319 -6.09 2.52 22.89
N LEU A 320 -5.15 2.69 21.96
CA LEU A 320 -3.93 3.46 22.19
C LEU A 320 -4.24 4.90 22.58
N TYR A 321 -5.15 5.56 21.89
CA TYR A 321 -5.54 6.92 22.25
C TYR A 321 -6.12 7.01 23.66
N THR A 322 -6.90 6.02 24.08
CA THR A 322 -7.44 5.96 25.45
C THR A 322 -6.33 5.77 26.48
N GLU A 323 -5.35 4.91 26.22
CA GLU A 323 -4.21 4.64 27.12
C GLU A 323 -3.28 5.84 27.28
N PHE A 324 -3.03 6.60 26.20
CA PHE A 324 -2.09 7.73 26.21
C PHE A 324 -2.75 9.09 26.49
N SER A 325 -4.08 9.18 26.53
CA SER A 325 -4.81 10.42 26.85
C SER A 325 -5.05 10.59 28.35
N ASN A 326 -4.87 9.55 29.15
CA ASN A 326 -4.91 9.59 30.60
C ASN A 326 -3.51 9.92 31.16
#